data_ba7422c226a61ccf27c5b381b6f8ec38
#
_entry.id   ba7422c226a61ccf27c5b381b6f8ec38
#
_cell.length_a   1.000
_cell.length_b   1.000
_cell.length_c   1.000
_cell.angle_alpha   90.00
_cell.angle_beta   90.00
_cell.angle_gamma   90.00
#
_symmetry.space_group_name_H-M   'P 1'
#
loop_
_entity.id
_entity.type
_entity.pdbx_description
1 polymer ?
#
loop_
_entity_poly.entity_id
_entity_poly.type
_entity_poly.pdbx_seq_one_letter_code
_entity_poly.pdbx_strand_id
1 'polypeptide(L)'
;MAEFIEIIILSAIQGISEFIPVSSSAHLYLMSEVQNFEIKSLLTDVSLHLGSLLAILFYFRDDFLKLFKDKKLLKLLIFGSLPLIIVGFVVFKTGLINYFRSIEIIAWTTIIFAILLYIADKFSVRKKIDTDLNLRSILAIGIFQVLALIPGVSRAGIVITAGRLLNFDRYDSAKISFFLSVPAIAGASFLNLKELTLSNIELNFIIILAVICSFIFSYITIKYFLIFVKKFSMNFFVIYRICLGLVLFWFIYT
;
A
#
# COMPACT_ATOMS: atom_id res chain seq x y z
N MET A 1 -1.36 11.72 -27.19
CA MET A 1 -2.14 10.45 -27.09
C MET A 1 -1.39 9.41 -26.27
N ALA A 2 -0.09 9.22 -26.48
CA ALA A 2 0.75 8.31 -25.69
C ALA A 2 0.67 8.62 -24.19
N GLU A 3 0.89 9.85 -23.78
CA GLU A 3 0.82 10.30 -22.38
C GLU A 3 -0.50 9.96 -21.65
N PHE A 4 -1.64 10.07 -22.37
CA PHE A 4 -2.95 9.69 -21.79
C PHE A 4 -3.06 8.21 -21.50
N ILE A 5 -2.53 7.38 -22.40
CA ILE A 5 -2.53 5.92 -22.23
C ILE A 5 -1.60 5.56 -21.06
N GLU A 6 -0.42 6.16 -20.99
CA GLU A 6 0.55 5.95 -19.91
C GLU A 6 -0.06 6.28 -18.54
N ILE A 7 -0.69 7.45 -18.39
CA ILE A 7 -1.27 7.85 -17.11
C ILE A 7 -2.43 6.95 -16.69
N ILE A 8 -3.24 6.46 -17.63
CA ILE A 8 -4.31 5.50 -17.33
C ILE A 8 -3.72 4.17 -16.86
N ILE A 9 -2.67 3.67 -17.51
CA ILE A 9 -1.99 2.43 -17.11
C ILE A 9 -1.36 2.59 -15.72
N LEU A 10 -0.61 3.67 -15.47
CA LEU A 10 -0.01 3.95 -14.17
C LEU A 10 -1.07 4.08 -13.08
N SER A 11 -2.19 4.75 -13.38
CA SER A 11 -3.33 4.89 -12.46
C SER A 11 -3.97 3.54 -12.13
N ALA A 12 -4.11 2.67 -13.12
CA ALA A 12 -4.64 1.32 -12.92
C ALA A 12 -3.69 0.47 -12.05
N ILE A 13 -2.39 0.48 -12.37
CA ILE A 13 -1.37 -0.22 -11.60
C ILE A 13 -1.37 0.27 -10.15
N GLN A 14 -1.29 1.58 -9.92
CA GLN A 14 -1.29 2.16 -8.59
C GLN A 14 -2.58 1.85 -7.85
N GLY A 15 -3.74 2.14 -8.44
CA GLY A 15 -5.04 1.97 -7.78
C GLY A 15 -5.37 0.52 -7.44
N ILE A 16 -4.88 -0.43 -8.23
CA ILE A 16 -5.06 -1.85 -7.97
C ILE A 16 -4.05 -2.34 -6.92
N SER A 17 -2.77 -2.11 -7.16
CA SER A 17 -1.70 -2.71 -6.36
C SER A 17 -1.51 -2.07 -4.98
N GLU A 18 -2.03 -0.86 -4.74
CA GLU A 18 -1.91 -0.17 -3.46
C GLU A 18 -2.69 -0.85 -2.33
N PHE A 19 -3.83 -1.43 -2.63
CA PHE A 19 -4.77 -1.97 -1.64
C PHE A 19 -4.79 -3.49 -1.55
N ILE A 20 -4.37 -4.20 -2.60
CA ILE A 20 -4.20 -5.65 -2.57
C ILE A 20 -2.78 -6.04 -2.13
N PRO A 21 -2.58 -7.24 -1.58
CA PRO A 21 -1.28 -7.62 -1.02
C PRO A 21 -0.27 -8.10 -2.08
N VAL A 22 0.02 -7.27 -3.13
CA VAL A 22 0.87 -7.66 -4.28
C VAL A 22 2.14 -6.82 -4.48
N SER A 23 2.30 -5.69 -3.81
CA SER A 23 3.41 -4.74 -3.92
C SER A 23 3.37 -3.83 -5.16
N SER A 24 2.90 -2.60 -4.96
CA SER A 24 2.90 -1.54 -6.01
C SER A 24 4.31 -1.22 -6.52
N SER A 25 5.31 -1.18 -5.63
CA SER A 25 6.70 -0.91 -6.01
C SER A 25 7.28 -1.93 -6.99
N ALA A 26 6.96 -3.22 -6.85
CA ALA A 26 7.40 -4.25 -7.77
C ALA A 26 6.79 -4.07 -9.17
N HIS A 27 5.51 -3.70 -9.25
CA HIS A 27 4.83 -3.45 -10.53
C HIS A 27 5.35 -2.20 -11.21
N LEU A 28 5.50 -1.10 -10.46
CA LEU A 28 6.03 0.15 -11.02
C LEU A 28 7.47 -0.03 -11.51
N TYR A 29 8.26 -0.87 -10.82
CA TYR A 29 9.62 -1.20 -11.26
C TYR A 29 9.58 -1.94 -12.61
N LEU A 30 8.83 -3.05 -12.71
CA LEU A 30 8.69 -3.79 -13.96
C LEU A 30 8.22 -2.92 -15.11
N MET A 31 7.25 -2.05 -14.86
CA MET A 31 6.78 -1.14 -15.91
C MET A 31 7.85 -0.14 -16.34
N SER A 32 8.73 0.30 -15.42
CA SER A 32 9.82 1.20 -15.78
C SER A 32 10.92 0.54 -16.60
N GLU A 33 11.11 -0.78 -16.46
CA GLU A 33 12.07 -1.55 -17.24
C GLU A 33 11.52 -1.94 -18.63
N VAL A 34 10.22 -2.27 -18.71
CA VAL A 34 9.58 -2.72 -19.95
C VAL A 34 9.21 -1.55 -20.88
N GLN A 35 8.85 -0.42 -20.31
CA GLN A 35 8.45 0.77 -21.06
C GLN A 35 9.11 2.01 -20.48
N ASN A 36 9.83 2.75 -21.34
CA ASN A 36 10.33 4.07 -21.01
C ASN A 36 9.16 5.06 -20.93
N PHE A 37 8.46 5.09 -19.79
CA PHE A 37 7.39 6.06 -19.57
C PHE A 37 7.99 7.47 -19.42
N GLU A 38 7.58 8.38 -20.30
CA GLU A 38 8.04 9.79 -20.30
C GLU A 38 7.43 10.59 -19.13
N ILE A 39 6.23 10.18 -18.63
CA ILE A 39 5.47 10.92 -17.59
C ILE A 39 5.89 10.59 -16.16
N LYS A 40 6.91 9.77 -15.96
CA LYS A 40 7.34 9.40 -14.61
C LYS A 40 7.98 10.56 -13.89
N SER A 41 7.16 11.35 -13.17
CA SER A 41 7.60 12.46 -12.33
C SER A 41 7.14 12.25 -10.89
N LEU A 42 7.83 12.89 -9.94
CA LEU A 42 7.42 12.90 -8.53
C LEU A 42 5.99 13.45 -8.36
N LEU A 43 5.60 14.43 -9.18
CA LEU A 43 4.25 15.00 -9.18
C LEU A 43 3.21 13.98 -9.63
N THR A 44 3.51 13.17 -10.64
CA THR A 44 2.65 12.06 -11.08
C THR A 44 2.45 11.05 -9.95
N ASP A 45 3.51 10.61 -9.30
CA ASP A 45 3.44 9.65 -8.19
C ASP A 45 2.59 10.18 -7.03
N VAL A 46 2.79 11.44 -6.63
CA VAL A 46 1.97 12.11 -5.60
C VAL A 46 0.50 12.15 -6.01
N SER A 47 0.21 12.45 -7.27
CA SER A 47 -1.16 12.54 -7.78
C SER A 47 -1.87 11.19 -7.79
N LEU A 48 -1.17 10.12 -8.17
CA LEU A 48 -1.67 8.75 -8.11
C LEU A 48 -2.00 8.33 -6.68
N HIS A 49 -1.11 8.66 -5.73
CA HIS A 49 -1.33 8.38 -4.31
C HIS A 49 -2.47 9.23 -3.73
N LEU A 50 -2.62 10.49 -4.16
CA LEU A 50 -3.73 11.33 -3.76
C LEU A 50 -5.08 10.76 -4.22
N GLY A 51 -5.16 10.28 -5.46
CA GLY A 51 -6.35 9.57 -5.95
C GLY A 51 -6.70 8.36 -5.10
N SER A 52 -5.71 7.54 -4.76
CA SER A 52 -5.89 6.38 -3.88
C SER A 52 -6.33 6.79 -2.47
N LEU A 53 -5.76 7.86 -1.90
CA LEU A 53 -6.15 8.41 -0.59
C LEU A 53 -7.60 8.88 -0.59
N LEU A 54 -8.01 9.61 -1.61
CA LEU A 54 -9.40 10.08 -1.76
C LEU A 54 -10.37 8.90 -1.88
N ALA A 55 -10.00 7.84 -2.60
CA ALA A 55 -10.83 6.65 -2.76
C ALA A 55 -11.11 5.95 -1.42
N ILE A 56 -10.09 5.78 -0.57
CA ILE A 56 -10.29 5.13 0.73
C ILE A 56 -11.10 6.01 1.68
N LEU A 57 -10.85 7.33 1.70
CA LEU A 57 -11.62 8.27 2.51
C LEU A 57 -13.09 8.28 2.08
N PHE A 58 -13.37 8.23 0.78
CA PHE A 58 -14.72 8.19 0.25
C PHE A 58 -15.42 6.86 0.51
N TYR A 59 -14.72 5.72 0.32
CA TYR A 59 -15.29 4.39 0.54
C TYR A 59 -15.68 4.18 2.02
N PHE A 60 -14.81 4.57 2.95
CA PHE A 60 -15.01 4.41 4.39
C PHE A 60 -15.51 5.70 5.08
N ARG A 61 -16.11 6.63 4.34
CA ARG A 61 -16.55 7.91 4.89
C ARG A 61 -17.40 7.77 6.15
N ASP A 62 -18.33 6.82 6.18
CA ASP A 62 -19.21 6.58 7.33
C ASP A 62 -18.43 6.02 8.53
N ASP A 63 -17.44 5.15 8.28
CA ASP A 63 -16.55 4.64 9.31
C ASP A 63 -15.66 5.79 9.86
N PHE A 64 -15.09 6.62 8.98
CA PHE A 64 -14.27 7.78 9.41
C PHE A 64 -15.09 8.81 10.18
N LEU A 65 -16.32 9.09 9.79
CA LEU A 65 -17.22 9.98 10.56
C LEU A 65 -17.51 9.41 11.96
N LYS A 66 -17.65 8.09 12.08
CA LYS A 66 -17.80 7.42 13.38
C LYS A 66 -16.52 7.50 14.22
N LEU A 67 -15.33 7.50 13.62
CA LEU A 67 -14.06 7.64 14.35
C LEU A 67 -13.97 8.94 15.14
N PHE A 68 -14.55 10.05 14.65
CA PHE A 68 -14.61 11.30 15.41
C PHE A 68 -15.45 11.19 16.68
N LYS A 69 -16.39 10.23 16.72
CA LYS A 69 -17.21 9.91 17.90
C LYS A 69 -16.56 8.82 18.76
N ASP A 70 -15.92 7.83 18.15
CA ASP A 70 -15.16 6.75 18.83
C ASP A 70 -13.69 7.13 19.00
N LYS A 71 -13.43 7.92 20.07
CA LYS A 71 -12.07 8.33 20.43
C LYS A 71 -11.12 7.16 20.71
N LYS A 72 -11.64 5.95 21.06
CA LYS A 72 -10.82 4.77 21.34
C LYS A 72 -10.19 4.25 20.06
N LEU A 73 -11.00 4.00 19.02
CA LEU A 73 -10.51 3.50 17.73
C LEU A 73 -9.60 4.52 17.06
N LEU A 74 -9.95 5.80 17.09
CA LEU A 74 -9.09 6.88 16.57
C LEU A 74 -7.69 6.86 17.22
N LYS A 75 -7.62 6.78 18.56
CA LYS A 75 -6.35 6.69 19.30
C LYS A 75 -5.56 5.45 18.87
N LEU A 76 -6.19 4.28 18.74
CA LEU A 76 -5.54 3.06 18.32
C LEU A 76 -4.92 3.22 16.92
N LEU A 77 -5.62 3.81 15.96
CA LEU A 77 -5.09 4.05 14.62
C LEU A 77 -3.91 5.02 14.62
N ILE A 78 -3.96 6.07 15.42
CA ILE A 78 -2.83 6.99 15.61
C ILE A 78 -1.61 6.22 16.13
N PHE A 79 -1.75 5.47 17.23
CA PHE A 79 -0.64 4.69 17.79
C PHE A 79 -0.12 3.61 16.84
N GLY A 80 -0.99 2.96 16.06
CA GLY A 80 -0.60 1.99 15.04
C GLY A 80 0.18 2.60 13.87
N SER A 81 -0.02 3.89 13.60
CA SER A 81 0.68 4.61 12.53
C SER A 81 2.03 5.18 12.96
N LEU A 82 2.22 5.46 14.26
CA LEU A 82 3.43 6.10 14.78
C LEU A 82 4.73 5.36 14.41
N PRO A 83 4.84 4.02 14.52
CA PRO A 83 6.08 3.31 14.18
C PRO A 83 6.50 3.60 12.73
N LEU A 84 5.57 3.50 11.78
CA LEU A 84 5.85 3.77 10.37
C LEU A 84 6.22 5.23 10.13
N ILE A 85 5.51 6.18 10.73
CA ILE A 85 5.76 7.61 10.56
C ILE A 85 7.15 7.98 11.09
N ILE A 86 7.50 7.51 12.29
CA ILE A 86 8.79 7.82 12.92
C ILE A 86 9.95 7.22 12.10
N VAL A 87 9.88 5.91 11.82
CA VAL A 87 10.95 5.22 11.07
C VAL A 87 10.99 5.71 9.62
N GLY A 88 9.84 5.92 8.99
CA GLY A 88 9.75 6.46 7.64
C GLY A 88 10.37 7.84 7.50
N PHE A 89 10.15 8.73 8.47
CA PHE A 89 10.79 10.04 8.52
C PHE A 89 12.31 9.94 8.64
N VAL A 90 12.81 9.05 9.52
CA VAL A 90 14.26 8.83 9.68
C VAL A 90 14.86 8.27 8.39
N VAL A 91 14.24 7.25 7.80
CA VAL A 91 14.70 6.60 6.55
C VAL A 91 14.71 7.60 5.39
N PHE A 92 13.69 8.46 5.31
CA PHE A 92 13.62 9.53 4.32
C PHE A 92 14.76 10.54 4.51
N LYS A 93 14.96 11.04 5.72
CA LYS A 93 16.00 12.05 6.04
C LYS A 93 17.42 11.53 5.84
N THR A 94 17.68 10.26 6.12
CA THR A 94 19.01 9.65 5.99
C THR A 94 19.32 9.13 4.59
N GLY A 95 18.31 9.08 3.70
CA GLY A 95 18.44 8.48 2.37
C GLY A 95 18.64 6.97 2.38
N LEU A 96 18.45 6.30 3.53
CA LEU A 96 18.60 4.84 3.67
C LEU A 96 17.70 4.05 2.72
N ILE A 97 16.58 4.63 2.29
CA ILE A 97 15.66 3.99 1.34
C ILE A 97 16.35 3.61 0.02
N ASN A 98 17.37 4.38 -0.40
CA ASN A 98 18.05 4.15 -1.67
C ASN A 98 18.84 2.84 -1.70
N TYR A 99 19.33 2.37 -0.53
CA TYR A 99 20.02 1.08 -0.43
C TYR A 99 19.11 -0.13 -0.66
N PHE A 100 17.78 0.04 -0.48
CA PHE A 100 16.81 -1.03 -0.66
C PHE A 100 16.13 -1.02 -2.04
N ARG A 101 16.47 -0.08 -2.93
CA ARG A 101 15.83 0.08 -4.25
C ARG A 101 16.48 -0.75 -5.35
N SER A 102 17.07 -1.90 -5.04
CA SER A 102 17.54 -2.82 -6.08
C SER A 102 16.44 -3.81 -6.49
N ILE A 103 16.44 -4.20 -7.76
CA ILE A 103 15.50 -5.21 -8.30
C ILE A 103 15.64 -6.54 -7.55
N GLU A 104 16.86 -6.89 -7.17
CA GLU A 104 17.15 -8.12 -6.43
C GLU A 104 16.47 -8.12 -5.05
N ILE A 105 16.58 -7.01 -4.30
CA ILE A 105 15.87 -6.85 -3.02
C ILE A 105 14.37 -6.94 -3.22
N ILE A 106 13.82 -6.28 -4.26
CA ILE A 106 12.40 -6.31 -4.57
C ILE A 106 11.93 -7.74 -4.87
N ALA A 107 12.72 -8.51 -5.63
CA ALA A 107 12.40 -9.90 -5.98
C ALA A 107 12.37 -10.78 -4.73
N TRP A 108 13.43 -10.75 -3.91
CA TRP A 108 13.51 -11.50 -2.66
C TRP A 108 12.40 -11.14 -1.68
N THR A 109 12.19 -9.87 -1.42
CA THR A 109 11.16 -9.42 -0.48
C THR A 109 9.76 -9.76 -0.97
N THR A 110 9.50 -9.69 -2.27
CA THR A 110 8.21 -10.10 -2.84
C THR A 110 7.92 -11.56 -2.55
N ILE A 111 8.90 -12.47 -2.70
CA ILE A 111 8.73 -13.91 -2.43
C ILE A 111 8.66 -14.19 -0.93
N ILE A 112 9.60 -13.66 -0.13
CA ILE A 112 9.68 -13.94 1.31
C ILE A 112 8.37 -13.51 2.01
N PHE A 113 7.88 -12.30 1.71
CA PHE A 113 6.66 -11.81 2.33
C PHE A 113 5.37 -12.40 1.71
N ALA A 114 5.44 -13.04 0.54
CA ALA A 114 4.36 -13.89 0.05
C ALA A 114 4.25 -15.19 0.88
N ILE A 115 5.39 -15.83 1.18
CA ILE A 115 5.44 -17.03 2.03
C ILE A 115 4.96 -16.69 3.45
N LEU A 116 5.38 -15.54 4.00
CA LEU A 116 4.92 -15.10 5.33
C LEU A 116 3.39 -14.85 5.35
N LEU A 117 2.83 -14.26 4.30
CA LEU A 117 1.39 -14.08 4.15
C LEU A 117 0.67 -15.44 4.07
N TYR A 118 1.22 -16.41 3.34
CA TYR A 118 0.67 -17.76 3.27
C TYR A 118 0.61 -18.42 4.64
N ILE A 119 1.70 -18.37 5.40
CA ILE A 119 1.77 -18.91 6.76
C ILE A 119 0.75 -18.24 7.67
N ALA A 120 0.71 -16.90 7.65
CA ALA A 120 -0.21 -16.12 8.46
C ALA A 120 -1.70 -16.42 8.14
N ASP A 121 -2.01 -16.66 6.87
CA ASP A 121 -3.39 -16.94 6.45
C ASP A 121 -3.92 -18.29 6.97
N LYS A 122 -3.05 -19.20 7.44
CA LYS A 122 -3.42 -20.48 8.07
C LYS A 122 -3.79 -20.35 9.55
N PHE A 123 -3.46 -19.22 10.18
CA PHE A 123 -3.78 -19.04 11.60
C PHE A 123 -5.29 -19.01 11.84
N SER A 124 -5.71 -19.56 12.97
CA SER A 124 -7.11 -19.61 13.37
C SER A 124 -7.69 -18.20 13.58
N VAL A 125 -8.98 -18.05 13.30
CA VAL A 125 -9.70 -16.79 13.58
C VAL A 125 -10.28 -16.86 14.98
N ARG A 126 -9.94 -15.89 15.82
CA ARG A 126 -10.41 -15.80 17.23
C ARG A 126 -10.79 -14.38 17.63
N LYS A 127 -10.47 -13.38 16.81
CA LYS A 127 -10.60 -11.96 17.15
C LYS A 127 -11.34 -11.19 16.05
N LYS A 128 -12.05 -10.14 16.51
CA LYS A 128 -12.73 -9.16 15.66
C LYS A 128 -12.21 -7.76 15.97
N ILE A 129 -12.22 -6.88 14.96
CA ILE A 129 -11.75 -5.51 15.11
C ILE A 129 -12.55 -4.74 16.17
N ASP A 130 -13.87 -4.92 16.18
CA ASP A 130 -14.77 -4.12 17.03
C ASP A 130 -14.61 -4.42 18.53
N THR A 131 -14.23 -5.65 18.90
CA THR A 131 -14.15 -6.11 20.30
C THR A 131 -12.73 -6.28 20.80
N ASP A 132 -11.82 -6.77 19.95
CA ASP A 132 -10.51 -7.30 20.39
C ASP A 132 -9.33 -6.43 19.99
N LEU A 133 -9.56 -5.38 19.15
CA LEU A 133 -8.49 -4.47 18.79
C LEU A 133 -8.11 -3.61 20.00
N ASN A 134 -6.86 -3.76 20.42
CA ASN A 134 -6.31 -3.07 21.58
C ASN A 134 -4.93 -2.48 21.26
N LEU A 135 -4.36 -1.72 22.20
CA LEU A 135 -3.10 -1.02 22.00
C LEU A 135 -1.94 -1.98 21.68
N ARG A 136 -1.88 -3.15 22.31
CA ARG A 136 -0.80 -4.13 22.04
C ARG A 136 -0.90 -4.66 20.61
N SER A 137 -2.09 -5.05 20.17
CA SER A 137 -2.29 -5.59 18.82
C SER A 137 -2.05 -4.53 17.75
N ILE A 138 -2.52 -3.30 17.93
CA ILE A 138 -2.33 -2.25 16.91
C ILE A 138 -0.88 -1.77 16.84
N LEU A 139 -0.15 -1.70 17.95
CA LEU A 139 1.28 -1.41 17.96
C LEU A 139 2.09 -2.53 17.29
N ALA A 140 1.77 -3.79 17.56
CA ALA A 140 2.41 -4.92 16.87
C ALA A 140 2.19 -4.82 15.35
N ILE A 141 0.95 -4.54 14.90
CA ILE A 141 0.64 -4.32 13.49
C ILE A 141 1.43 -3.13 12.93
N GLY A 142 1.51 -2.03 13.67
CA GLY A 142 2.27 -0.84 13.29
C GLY A 142 3.78 -1.09 13.15
N ILE A 143 4.36 -1.92 14.03
CA ILE A 143 5.77 -2.34 13.93
C ILE A 143 5.97 -3.20 12.67
N PHE A 144 5.09 -4.16 12.39
CA PHE A 144 5.14 -4.92 11.14
C PHE A 144 5.01 -4.01 9.92
N GLN A 145 4.18 -2.97 10.00
CA GLN A 145 4.00 -2.01 8.90
C GLN A 145 5.30 -1.26 8.56
N VAL A 146 6.24 -1.10 9.48
CA VAL A 146 7.56 -0.50 9.21
C VAL A 146 8.31 -1.26 8.12
N LEU A 147 8.14 -2.58 8.04
CA LEU A 147 8.77 -3.40 6.99
C LEU A 147 8.30 -3.00 5.57
N ALA A 148 7.17 -2.32 5.46
CA ALA A 148 6.68 -1.81 4.17
C ALA A 148 7.56 -0.70 3.57
N LEU A 149 8.48 -0.12 4.34
CA LEU A 149 9.50 0.80 3.83
C LEU A 149 10.48 0.08 2.90
N ILE A 150 10.62 -1.24 3.01
CA ILE A 150 11.44 -2.04 2.11
C ILE A 150 10.60 -2.35 0.86
N PRO A 151 11.08 -1.95 -0.36
CA PRO A 151 10.39 -2.24 -1.60
C PRO A 151 10.15 -3.76 -1.78
N GLY A 152 9.02 -4.14 -2.38
CA GLY A 152 8.66 -5.54 -2.56
C GLY A 152 7.81 -6.14 -1.42
N VAL A 153 7.90 -5.61 -0.19
CA VAL A 153 7.16 -6.14 0.98
C VAL A 153 5.65 -6.05 0.82
N SER A 154 5.13 -5.00 0.22
CA SER A 154 3.70 -4.61 0.17
C SER A 154 3.16 -4.14 1.52
N ARG A 155 2.83 -2.86 1.62
CA ARG A 155 2.24 -2.29 2.84
C ARG A 155 0.91 -2.98 3.21
N ALA A 156 0.01 -3.17 2.24
CA ALA A 156 -1.22 -3.89 2.46
C ALA A 156 -0.95 -5.35 2.89
N GLY A 157 0.00 -6.01 2.21
CA GLY A 157 0.39 -7.39 2.50
C GLY A 157 0.91 -7.59 3.92
N ILE A 158 1.82 -6.74 4.37
CA ILE A 158 2.43 -6.91 5.70
C ILE A 158 1.46 -6.60 6.85
N VAL A 159 0.58 -5.60 6.68
CA VAL A 159 -0.45 -5.28 7.69
C VAL A 159 -1.49 -6.40 7.78
N ILE A 160 -1.94 -6.94 6.64
CA ILE A 160 -2.84 -8.10 6.62
C ILE A 160 -2.16 -9.32 7.27
N THR A 161 -0.88 -9.57 6.94
CA THR A 161 -0.08 -10.63 7.56
C THR A 161 -0.05 -10.50 9.08
N ALA A 162 0.27 -9.32 9.60
CA ALA A 162 0.30 -9.05 11.03
C ALA A 162 -1.08 -9.25 11.68
N GLY A 163 -2.14 -8.77 11.06
CA GLY A 163 -3.52 -8.98 11.54
C GLY A 163 -3.87 -10.47 11.62
N ARG A 164 -3.53 -11.25 10.58
CA ARG A 164 -3.73 -12.70 10.55
C ARG A 164 -2.92 -13.45 11.61
N LEU A 165 -1.66 -13.11 11.81
CA LEU A 165 -0.82 -13.66 12.88
C LEU A 165 -1.39 -13.39 14.27
N LEU A 166 -2.07 -12.27 14.44
CA LEU A 166 -2.77 -11.91 15.69
C LEU A 166 -4.18 -12.50 15.79
N ASN A 167 -4.57 -13.40 14.89
CA ASN A 167 -5.84 -14.13 14.84
C ASN A 167 -7.06 -13.27 14.46
N PHE A 168 -6.90 -12.10 13.88
CA PHE A 168 -8.00 -11.38 13.21
C PHE A 168 -8.40 -12.12 11.92
N ASP A 169 -9.66 -12.01 11.51
CA ASP A 169 -10.07 -12.56 10.22
C ASP A 169 -9.49 -11.77 9.04
N ARG A 170 -9.66 -12.28 7.81
CA ARG A 170 -9.12 -11.64 6.60
C ARG A 170 -9.74 -10.27 6.34
N TYR A 171 -11.05 -10.15 6.56
CA TYR A 171 -11.78 -8.91 6.33
C TYR A 171 -11.36 -7.83 7.32
N ASP A 172 -11.27 -8.15 8.60
CA ASP A 172 -10.83 -7.24 9.65
C ASP A 172 -9.37 -6.85 9.47
N SER A 173 -8.51 -7.80 9.09
CA SER A 173 -7.09 -7.54 8.77
C SER A 173 -6.95 -6.58 7.58
N ALA A 174 -7.78 -6.75 6.53
CA ALA A 174 -7.82 -5.85 5.39
C ALA A 174 -8.38 -4.46 5.78
N LYS A 175 -9.42 -4.41 6.61
CA LYS A 175 -10.00 -3.15 7.11
C LYS A 175 -8.99 -2.35 7.95
N ILE A 176 -8.24 -3.02 8.84
CA ILE A 176 -7.13 -2.41 9.60
C ILE A 176 -6.07 -1.86 8.63
N SER A 177 -5.70 -2.64 7.61
CA SER A 177 -4.72 -2.23 6.60
C SER A 177 -5.17 -0.96 5.88
N PHE A 178 -6.44 -0.85 5.53
CA PHE A 178 -6.98 0.32 4.86
C PHE A 178 -7.01 1.55 5.78
N PHE A 179 -7.39 1.39 7.03
CA PHE A 179 -7.36 2.51 7.98
C PHE A 179 -5.94 3.03 8.24
N LEU A 180 -4.97 2.14 8.41
CA LEU A 180 -3.57 2.52 8.59
C LEU A 180 -2.93 3.07 7.30
N SER A 181 -3.53 2.81 6.12
CA SER A 181 -3.04 3.40 4.88
C SER A 181 -3.25 4.90 4.78
N VAL A 182 -4.30 5.43 5.41
CA VAL A 182 -4.60 6.87 5.34
C VAL A 182 -3.44 7.73 5.86
N PRO A 183 -2.97 7.56 7.12
CA PRO A 183 -1.82 8.31 7.60
C PRO A 183 -0.51 7.96 6.86
N ALA A 184 -0.35 6.72 6.39
CA ALA A 184 0.83 6.30 5.64
C ALA A 184 0.93 7.01 4.29
N ILE A 185 -0.14 6.98 3.48
CA ILE A 185 -0.18 7.62 2.16
C ILE A 185 -0.14 9.15 2.32
N ALA A 186 -0.90 9.71 3.26
CA ALA A 186 -0.88 11.14 3.52
C ALA A 186 0.53 11.63 3.93
N GLY A 187 1.21 10.89 4.81
CA GLY A 187 2.57 11.21 5.23
C GLY A 187 3.57 11.15 4.08
N ALA A 188 3.54 10.09 3.26
CA ALA A 188 4.39 9.96 2.08
C ALA A 188 4.13 11.07 1.06
N SER A 189 2.86 11.36 0.77
CA SER A 189 2.47 12.43 -0.15
C SER A 189 2.93 13.80 0.37
N PHE A 190 2.83 14.05 1.68
CA PHE A 190 3.27 15.32 2.28
C PHE A 190 4.81 15.51 2.16
N LEU A 191 5.59 14.46 2.40
CA LEU A 191 7.05 14.52 2.25
C LEU A 191 7.44 14.80 0.80
N ASN A 192 6.82 14.11 -0.15
CA ASN A 192 7.07 14.30 -1.59
C ASN A 192 6.62 15.68 -2.08
N LEU A 193 5.45 16.19 -1.61
CA LEU A 193 5.00 17.55 -1.93
C LEU A 193 5.97 18.62 -1.45
N LYS A 194 6.63 18.42 -0.31
CA LYS A 194 7.64 19.36 0.20
C LYS A 194 8.86 19.45 -0.73
N GLU A 195 9.24 18.37 -1.38
CA GLU A 195 10.30 18.39 -2.38
C GLU A 195 9.84 19.12 -3.66
N LEU A 196 8.56 18.99 -4.04
CA LEU A 196 8.00 19.65 -5.21
C LEU A 196 7.82 21.17 -5.05
N THR A 197 7.63 21.70 -3.83
CA THR A 197 7.53 23.16 -3.61
C THR A 197 8.82 23.93 -3.93
N LEU A 198 9.93 23.22 -4.13
CA LEU A 198 11.21 23.79 -4.60
C LEU A 198 11.31 23.84 -6.13
N SER A 199 10.35 23.26 -6.85
CA SER A 199 10.23 23.29 -8.32
C SER A 199 8.88 23.91 -8.73
N ASN A 200 8.82 24.51 -9.92
CA ASN A 200 7.56 25.04 -10.46
C ASN A 200 6.56 23.89 -10.68
N ILE A 201 5.45 23.88 -9.90
CA ILE A 201 4.39 22.90 -10.04
C ILE A 201 3.45 23.39 -11.14
N GLU A 202 3.54 22.79 -12.31
CA GLU A 202 2.56 23.00 -13.38
C GLU A 202 1.43 21.96 -13.24
N LEU A 203 0.28 22.42 -12.72
CA LEU A 203 -0.95 21.63 -12.73
C LEU A 203 -1.49 21.60 -14.15
N ASN A 204 -1.30 20.48 -14.83
CA ASN A 204 -1.82 20.24 -16.15
C ASN A 204 -2.98 19.20 -16.10
N PHE A 205 -3.66 19.05 -17.24
CA PHE A 205 -4.78 18.12 -17.37
C PHE A 205 -4.40 16.66 -17.02
N ILE A 206 -3.16 16.24 -17.30
CA ILE A 206 -2.66 14.89 -17.07
C ILE A 206 -2.62 14.58 -15.56
N ILE A 207 -2.22 15.56 -14.74
CA ILE A 207 -2.19 15.42 -13.27
C ILE A 207 -3.60 15.22 -12.70
N ILE A 208 -4.56 16.01 -13.19
CA ILE A 208 -5.97 15.87 -12.77
C ILE A 208 -6.52 14.49 -13.19
N LEU A 209 -6.19 14.05 -14.41
CA LEU A 209 -6.58 12.75 -14.93
C LEU A 209 -5.98 11.62 -14.08
N ALA A 210 -4.70 11.75 -13.67
CA ALA A 210 -4.04 10.79 -12.76
C ALA A 210 -4.81 10.60 -11.46
N VAL A 211 -5.20 11.72 -10.81
CA VAL A 211 -5.99 11.66 -9.57
C VAL A 211 -7.34 10.97 -9.79
N ILE A 212 -8.06 11.34 -10.84
CA ILE A 212 -9.40 10.80 -11.10
C ILE A 212 -9.32 9.31 -11.45
N CYS A 213 -8.42 8.92 -12.34
CA CYS A 213 -8.28 7.51 -12.73
C CYS A 213 -7.82 6.65 -11.55
N SER A 214 -6.80 7.11 -10.80
CA SER A 214 -6.34 6.40 -9.60
C SER A 214 -7.45 6.28 -8.55
N PHE A 215 -8.26 7.33 -8.34
CA PHE A 215 -9.43 7.26 -7.47
C PHE A 215 -10.40 6.16 -7.91
N ILE A 216 -10.75 6.11 -9.19
CA ILE A 216 -11.72 5.13 -9.73
C ILE A 216 -11.19 3.71 -9.56
N PHE A 217 -9.96 3.44 -10.00
CA PHE A 217 -9.36 2.11 -9.88
C PHE A 217 -9.21 1.69 -8.41
N SER A 218 -8.79 2.59 -7.53
CA SER A 218 -8.67 2.34 -6.10
C SER A 218 -10.01 2.03 -5.45
N TYR A 219 -11.05 2.81 -5.75
CA TYR A 219 -12.39 2.60 -5.21
C TYR A 219 -12.97 1.24 -5.61
N ILE A 220 -12.82 0.87 -6.88
CA ILE A 220 -13.24 -0.43 -7.41
C ILE A 220 -12.46 -1.55 -6.71
N THR A 221 -11.15 -1.39 -6.58
CA THR A 221 -10.27 -2.37 -5.94
C THR A 221 -10.64 -2.59 -4.48
N ILE A 222 -10.80 -1.53 -3.68
CA ILE A 222 -11.20 -1.63 -2.26
C ILE A 222 -12.50 -2.42 -2.14
N LYS A 223 -13.51 -2.05 -2.94
CA LYS A 223 -14.82 -2.70 -2.92
C LYS A 223 -14.73 -4.20 -3.21
N TYR A 224 -14.10 -4.57 -4.31
CA TYR A 224 -14.04 -5.98 -4.72
C TYR A 224 -13.07 -6.80 -3.88
N PHE A 225 -11.97 -6.21 -3.42
CA PHE A 225 -11.05 -6.89 -2.51
C PHE A 225 -11.71 -7.24 -1.18
N LEU A 226 -12.49 -6.35 -0.58
CA LEU A 226 -13.24 -6.65 0.65
C LEU A 226 -14.28 -7.77 0.46
N ILE A 227 -14.92 -7.83 -0.72
CA ILE A 227 -15.83 -8.93 -1.07
C ILE A 227 -15.03 -10.24 -1.22
N PHE A 228 -13.89 -10.17 -1.89
CA PHE A 228 -13.01 -11.32 -2.13
C PHE A 228 -12.51 -11.95 -0.83
N VAL A 229 -11.96 -11.16 0.10
CA VAL A 229 -11.37 -11.67 1.33
C VAL A 229 -12.37 -12.30 2.30
N LYS A 230 -13.66 -11.99 2.15
CA LYS A 230 -14.74 -12.67 2.90
C LYS A 230 -14.97 -14.11 2.44
N LYS A 231 -14.68 -14.41 1.17
CA LYS A 231 -15.02 -15.69 0.55
C LYS A 231 -13.81 -16.56 0.25
N PHE A 232 -12.66 -15.95 -0.07
CA PHE A 232 -11.48 -16.64 -0.57
C PHE A 232 -10.27 -16.44 0.34
N SER A 233 -9.31 -17.37 0.21
CA SER A 233 -8.02 -17.30 0.92
C SER A 233 -7.07 -16.31 0.24
N MET A 234 -5.98 -15.96 0.94
CA MET A 234 -4.90 -15.13 0.38
C MET A 234 -4.01 -15.88 -0.62
N ASN A 235 -4.24 -17.18 -0.84
CA ASN A 235 -3.40 -18.02 -1.71
C ASN A 235 -3.27 -17.46 -3.14
N PHE A 236 -4.33 -16.85 -3.67
CA PHE A 236 -4.27 -16.22 -4.99
C PHE A 236 -3.16 -15.16 -5.07
N PHE A 237 -3.11 -14.28 -4.08
CA PHE A 237 -2.09 -13.23 -4.01
C PHE A 237 -0.71 -13.78 -3.70
N VAL A 238 -0.63 -14.85 -2.91
CA VAL A 238 0.64 -15.55 -2.63
C VAL A 238 1.24 -16.11 -3.91
N ILE A 239 0.46 -16.87 -4.69
CA ILE A 239 0.91 -17.44 -5.96
C ILE A 239 1.33 -16.32 -6.92
N TYR A 240 0.49 -15.30 -7.07
CA TYR A 240 0.80 -14.14 -7.89
C TYR A 240 2.15 -13.50 -7.52
N ARG A 241 2.41 -13.26 -6.23
CA ARG A 241 3.68 -12.67 -5.75
C ARG A 241 4.88 -13.58 -6.01
N ILE A 242 4.72 -14.89 -5.85
CA ILE A 242 5.81 -15.84 -6.15
C ILE A 242 6.12 -15.76 -7.65
N CYS A 243 5.11 -15.82 -8.53
CA CYS A 243 5.32 -15.68 -9.98
C CYS A 243 5.97 -14.33 -10.33
N LEU A 244 5.51 -13.23 -9.72
CA LEU A 244 6.07 -11.88 -9.90
C LEU A 244 7.55 -11.84 -9.50
N GLY A 245 7.90 -12.40 -8.35
CA GLY A 245 9.28 -12.45 -7.88
C GLY A 245 10.18 -13.29 -8.78
N LEU A 246 9.67 -14.40 -9.33
CA LEU A 246 10.40 -15.22 -10.31
C LEU A 246 10.60 -14.47 -11.63
N VAL A 247 9.62 -13.72 -12.11
CA VAL A 247 9.76 -12.84 -13.28
C VAL A 247 10.82 -11.77 -13.03
N LEU A 248 10.84 -11.14 -11.83
CA LEU A 248 11.88 -10.18 -11.48
C LEU A 248 13.28 -10.81 -11.48
N PHE A 249 13.43 -12.04 -10.97
CA PHE A 249 14.69 -12.77 -11.04
C PHE A 249 15.10 -13.08 -12.48
N TRP A 250 14.15 -13.44 -13.32
CA TRP A 250 14.45 -13.66 -14.74
C TRP A 250 15.04 -12.40 -15.39
N PHE A 251 14.47 -11.21 -15.12
CA PHE A 251 15.03 -9.94 -15.62
C PHE A 251 16.41 -9.59 -15.06
N ILE A 252 16.80 -10.12 -13.89
CA ILE A 252 18.14 -9.89 -13.32
C ILE A 252 19.21 -10.71 -14.03
N TYR A 253 18.86 -11.93 -14.47
CA TYR A 253 19.85 -12.90 -14.95
C TYR A 253 19.82 -13.10 -16.49
N THR A 254 18.95 -12.40 -17.22
CA THR A 254 18.93 -12.33 -18.68
C THR A 254 19.31 -10.98 -19.21
#